data_1a6193a8d4314d3ce7cdcc49b9c7fdf7
#
_entry.id   1a6193a8d4314d3ce7cdcc49b9c7fdf7
#
_cell.length_a   1.000
_cell.length_b   1.000
_cell.length_c   1.000
_cell.angle_alpha   90.00
_cell.angle_beta   90.00
_cell.angle_gamma   90.00
#
_symmetry.space_group_name_H-M   'P 1'
#
loop_
_entity.id
_entity.type
_entity.pdbx_description
1 polymer ?
#
loop_
_entity_poly.entity_id
_entity_poly.type
_entity_poly.pdbx_seq_one_letter_code
_entity_poly.pdbx_strand_id
1 'polypeptide(L)'
;LPAYGLYCRHVRGLRMAGVQLQFEKDDLRHAIVLDDVENVWLGGIESDFANGAQSVMQFDDVRGAIIRGCRPREASDLFLQVEGDSGGVMLCDNDLSNVERAVALGDGVPAGAVRKDNNLE
;
A
#
# COMPACT_ATOMS: atom_id res chain seq x y z
N LEU A 1 -11.54 7.39 10.93
CA LEU A 1 -10.33 6.61 10.68
C LEU A 1 -9.83 6.85 9.25
N PRO A 2 -8.51 6.93 9.05
CA PRO A 2 -7.94 7.16 7.73
C PRO A 2 -7.96 5.94 6.81
N ALA A 3 -8.18 4.74 7.35
CA ALA A 3 -8.25 3.50 6.60
C ALA A 3 -9.44 2.66 7.04
N TYR A 4 -9.96 1.82 6.13
CA TYR A 4 -11.04 0.91 6.52
C TYR A 4 -10.53 -0.42 7.08
N GLY A 5 -9.31 -0.82 6.76
CA GLY A 5 -8.75 -2.10 7.17
C GLY A 5 -7.71 -1.98 8.28
N LEU A 6 -6.60 -1.32 8.00
CA LEU A 6 -5.51 -1.18 8.96
C LEU A 6 -4.96 0.24 8.97
N TYR A 7 -4.88 0.81 10.15
CA TYR A 7 -4.16 2.05 10.38
C TYR A 7 -3.11 1.81 11.47
N CYS A 8 -1.83 1.96 11.13
CA CYS A 8 -0.73 1.83 12.07
C CYS A 8 0.06 3.13 12.13
N ARG A 9 0.46 3.51 13.32
CA ARG A 9 1.19 4.74 13.57
C ARG A 9 2.23 4.53 14.65
N HIS A 10 3.45 5.02 14.40
CA HIS A 10 4.56 4.95 15.35
C HIS A 10 4.92 3.52 15.75
N VAL A 11 5.09 2.65 14.74
CA VAL A 11 5.39 1.22 14.95
C VAL A 11 6.74 0.89 14.33
N ARG A 12 7.53 0.10 15.02
CA ARG A 12 8.74 -0.53 14.49
C ARG A 12 8.55 -2.03 14.43
N GLY A 13 8.63 -2.58 13.22
CA GLY A 13 8.41 -3.99 13.01
C GLY A 13 6.94 -4.34 12.89
N LEU A 14 6.40 -4.26 11.67
CA LEU A 14 5.04 -4.67 11.35
C LEU A 14 5.09 -5.81 10.35
N ARG A 15 4.42 -6.91 10.68
CA ARG A 15 4.31 -8.03 9.75
C ARG A 15 2.86 -8.47 9.64
N MET A 16 2.35 -8.49 8.40
CA MET A 16 1.02 -9.02 8.08
C MET A 16 1.15 -10.01 6.93
N ALA A 17 0.44 -11.13 7.04
CA ALA A 17 0.48 -12.16 6.01
C ALA A 17 -0.90 -12.79 5.84
N GLY A 18 -1.30 -12.95 4.57
CA GLY A 18 -2.49 -13.71 4.21
C GLY A 18 -3.81 -13.10 4.68
N VAL A 19 -3.92 -11.78 4.67
CA VAL A 19 -5.10 -11.07 5.19
C VAL A 19 -5.98 -10.62 4.03
N GLN A 20 -7.30 -10.79 4.19
CA GLN A 20 -8.29 -10.18 3.30
C GLN A 20 -8.93 -8.99 4.01
N LEU A 21 -8.94 -7.85 3.33
CA LEU A 21 -9.58 -6.64 3.81
C LEU A 21 -10.81 -6.36 2.95
N GLN A 22 -11.98 -6.42 3.57
CA GLN A 22 -13.26 -6.26 2.90
C GLN A 22 -14.08 -5.17 3.59
N PHE A 23 -14.94 -4.53 2.82
CA PHE A 23 -15.95 -3.63 3.38
C PHE A 23 -17.35 -4.16 3.02
N GLU A 24 -18.32 -3.92 3.90
CA GLU A 24 -19.70 -4.29 3.66
C GLU A 24 -20.40 -3.31 2.72
N LYS A 25 -20.01 -2.04 2.80
CA LYS A 25 -20.47 -0.95 1.92
C LYS A 25 -19.27 -0.24 1.36
N ASP A 26 -19.41 0.34 0.18
CA ASP A 26 -18.33 1.11 -0.44
C ASP A 26 -17.74 2.12 0.54
N ASP A 27 -16.43 2.08 0.65
CA ASP A 27 -15.67 2.92 1.56
C ASP A 27 -14.56 3.59 0.76
N LEU A 28 -14.51 4.91 0.76
CA LEU A 28 -13.54 5.69 -0.02
C LEU A 28 -12.18 5.80 0.65
N ARG A 29 -12.06 5.28 1.87
CA ARG A 29 -10.77 5.30 2.58
C ARG A 29 -9.82 4.27 1.99
N HIS A 30 -8.53 4.46 2.27
CA HIS A 30 -7.52 3.47 1.94
C HIS A 30 -7.77 2.16 2.70
N ALA A 31 -7.35 1.04 2.11
CA ALA A 31 -7.39 -0.24 2.84
C ALA A 31 -6.37 -0.24 3.99
N ILE A 32 -5.17 0.29 3.73
CA ILE A 32 -4.08 0.34 4.70
C ILE A 32 -3.45 1.73 4.68
N VAL A 33 -3.25 2.28 5.87
CA VAL A 33 -2.45 3.51 6.05
C VAL A 33 -1.38 3.25 7.10
N LEU A 34 -0.12 3.52 6.75
CA LEU A 34 1.01 3.46 7.67
C LEU A 34 1.60 4.84 7.80
N ASP A 35 1.77 5.29 9.05
CA ASP A 35 2.28 6.62 9.38
C ASP A 35 3.39 6.48 10.42
N ASP A 36 4.62 6.85 10.05
CA ASP A 36 5.80 6.72 10.90
C ASP A 36 6.01 5.27 11.34
N VAL A 37 6.26 4.40 10.36
CA VAL A 37 6.43 2.97 10.57
C VAL A 37 7.75 2.52 9.93
N GLU A 38 8.48 1.67 10.62
CA GLU A 38 9.74 1.11 10.15
C GLU A 38 9.69 -0.41 10.12
N ASN A 39 10.44 -1.00 9.18
CA ASN A 39 10.57 -2.46 9.04
C ASN A 39 9.23 -3.15 8.86
N VAL A 40 8.64 -2.93 7.69
CA VAL A 40 7.30 -3.43 7.35
C VAL A 40 7.44 -4.63 6.41
N TRP A 41 6.66 -5.66 6.68
CA TRP A 41 6.48 -6.75 5.73
C TRP A 41 4.99 -7.02 5.56
N LEU A 42 4.48 -6.81 4.35
CA LEU A 42 3.09 -7.05 3.99
C LEU A 42 3.06 -8.12 2.89
N GLY A 43 2.49 -9.27 3.17
CA GLY A 43 2.50 -10.40 2.26
C GLY A 43 1.13 -11.01 2.04
N GLY A 44 0.79 -11.29 0.77
CA GLY A 44 -0.42 -11.99 0.43
C GLY A 44 -1.70 -11.29 0.85
N ILE A 45 -1.76 -9.97 0.76
CA ILE A 45 -2.94 -9.20 1.16
C ILE A 45 -3.85 -9.00 -0.04
N GLU A 46 -5.11 -9.34 0.11
CA GLU A 46 -6.16 -9.03 -0.85
C GLU A 46 -7.08 -7.95 -0.24
N SER A 47 -7.45 -6.97 -1.04
CA SER A 47 -8.23 -5.84 -0.53
C SER A 47 -9.31 -5.42 -1.51
N ASP A 48 -10.45 -4.97 -0.96
CA ASP A 48 -11.47 -4.28 -1.72
C ASP A 48 -11.05 -2.84 -1.93
N PHE A 49 -11.56 -2.25 -3.00
CA PHE A 49 -11.29 -0.86 -3.35
C PHE A 49 -12.54 -0.23 -3.93
N ALA A 50 -12.94 0.91 -3.40
CA ALA A 50 -14.08 1.64 -3.91
C ALA A 50 -13.69 2.58 -5.04
N ASN A 51 -14.53 2.68 -6.05
CA ASN A 51 -14.36 3.66 -7.11
C ASN A 51 -14.36 5.07 -6.50
N GLY A 52 -13.33 5.85 -6.82
CA GLY A 52 -13.16 7.20 -6.27
C GLY A 52 -12.28 7.28 -5.04
N ALA A 53 -11.87 6.15 -4.46
CA ALA A 53 -10.84 6.17 -3.41
C ALA A 53 -9.48 6.57 -4.00
N GLN A 54 -8.62 7.17 -3.17
CA GLN A 54 -7.36 7.74 -3.65
C GLN A 54 -6.31 6.68 -3.99
N SER A 55 -6.14 5.71 -3.10
CA SER A 55 -5.21 4.60 -3.31
C SER A 55 -5.58 3.44 -2.40
N VAL A 56 -5.08 2.25 -2.74
CA VAL A 56 -5.29 1.07 -1.89
C VAL A 56 -4.52 1.22 -0.59
N MET A 57 -3.25 1.63 -0.68
CA MET A 57 -2.38 1.83 0.48
C MET A 57 -1.80 3.24 0.46
N GLN A 58 -1.60 3.80 1.64
CA GLN A 58 -0.88 5.05 1.81
C GLN A 58 0.21 4.89 2.86
N PHE A 59 1.43 5.27 2.49
CA PHE A 59 2.59 5.27 3.36
C PHE A 59 3.04 6.72 3.58
N ASP A 60 3.18 7.09 4.83
CA ASP A 60 3.66 8.41 5.22
C ASP A 60 4.79 8.20 6.25
N ASP A 61 5.99 8.65 5.94
CA ASP A 61 7.18 8.41 6.78
C ASP A 61 7.39 6.93 7.07
N VAL A 62 7.39 6.10 6.02
CA VAL A 62 7.64 4.65 6.11
C VAL A 62 9.04 4.36 5.62
N ARG A 63 9.85 3.75 6.48
CA ARG A 63 11.25 3.45 6.18
C ARG A 63 11.49 1.95 6.27
N GLY A 64 11.77 1.35 5.13
CA GLY A 64 11.97 -0.08 5.01
C GLY A 64 10.66 -0.86 4.96
N ALA A 65 10.22 -1.24 3.78
CA ALA A 65 8.99 -2.01 3.60
C ALA A 65 9.15 -2.98 2.44
N ILE A 66 8.63 -4.17 2.61
CA ILE A 66 8.47 -5.14 1.53
C ILE A 66 6.99 -5.44 1.41
N ILE A 67 6.44 -5.23 0.21
CA ILE A 67 5.06 -5.54 -0.12
C ILE A 67 5.12 -6.61 -1.20
N ARG A 68 4.65 -7.82 -0.87
CA ARG A 68 4.85 -8.99 -1.72
C ARG A 68 3.59 -9.83 -1.82
N GLY A 69 3.28 -10.28 -3.04
CA GLY A 69 2.18 -11.20 -3.28
C GLY A 69 0.80 -10.62 -2.99
N CYS A 70 0.67 -9.31 -3.00
CA CYS A 70 -0.60 -8.65 -2.73
C CYS A 70 -1.41 -8.51 -4.02
N ARG A 71 -2.73 -8.47 -3.89
CA ARG A 71 -3.63 -8.33 -5.04
C ARG A 71 -4.87 -7.52 -4.65
N PRO A 72 -5.03 -6.31 -5.19
CA PRO A 72 -6.31 -5.63 -5.17
C PRO A 72 -7.33 -6.43 -6.00
N ARG A 73 -8.50 -6.69 -5.43
CA ARG A 73 -9.48 -7.58 -6.06
C ARG A 73 -10.34 -6.89 -7.10
N GLU A 74 -10.34 -5.56 -7.11
CA GLU A 74 -11.16 -4.78 -8.02
C GLU A 74 -10.30 -3.73 -8.73
N ALA A 75 -10.81 -3.18 -9.83
CA ALA A 75 -10.13 -2.13 -10.56
C ALA A 75 -9.90 -0.91 -9.66
N SER A 76 -8.69 -0.41 -9.64
CA SER A 76 -8.31 0.75 -8.85
C SER A 76 -7.36 1.66 -9.60
N ASP A 77 -7.35 2.95 -9.24
CA ASP A 77 -6.52 3.93 -9.94
C ASP A 77 -5.06 3.85 -9.49
N LEU A 78 -4.83 3.61 -8.20
CA LEU A 78 -3.50 3.68 -7.60
C LEU A 78 -3.37 2.64 -6.49
N PHE A 79 -2.28 1.87 -6.51
CA PHE A 79 -2.03 0.89 -5.47
C PHE A 79 -1.39 1.51 -4.24
N LEU A 80 -0.29 2.26 -4.41
CA LEU A 80 0.49 2.80 -3.29
C LEU A 80 0.79 4.27 -3.49
N GLN A 81 0.35 5.09 -2.55
CA GLN A 81 0.74 6.49 -2.43
C GLN A 81 1.81 6.60 -1.37
N VAL A 82 2.96 7.19 -1.70
CA VAL A 82 4.10 7.35 -0.78
C VAL A 82 4.35 8.82 -0.54
N GLU A 83 4.36 9.21 0.71
CA GLU A 83 4.51 10.58 1.16
C GLU A 83 5.61 10.70 2.21
N GLY A 84 6.03 11.93 2.45
CA GLY A 84 6.90 12.27 3.56
C GLY A 84 8.31 11.70 3.44
N ASP A 85 8.92 11.41 4.59
CA ASP A 85 10.27 10.86 4.68
C ASP A 85 10.21 9.33 4.58
N SER A 86 9.98 8.83 3.37
CA SER A 86 9.84 7.41 3.09
C SER A 86 10.97 6.94 2.18
N GLY A 87 11.38 5.68 2.35
CA GLY A 87 12.39 5.07 1.50
C GLY A 87 12.58 3.60 1.82
N GLY A 88 13.37 2.93 1.00
CA GLY A 88 13.62 1.50 1.16
C GLY A 88 12.37 0.65 0.98
N VAL A 89 11.42 1.10 0.16
CA VAL A 89 10.17 0.39 -0.10
C VAL A 89 10.34 -0.48 -1.34
N MET A 90 9.97 -1.74 -1.25
CA MET A 90 10.02 -2.65 -2.37
C MET A 90 8.64 -3.27 -2.63
N LEU A 91 8.20 -3.15 -3.88
CA LEU A 91 7.05 -3.88 -4.39
C LEU A 91 7.54 -5.04 -5.22
N CYS A 92 7.30 -6.27 -4.79
CA CYS A 92 7.73 -7.45 -5.54
C CYS A 92 6.66 -8.52 -5.60
N ASP A 93 6.55 -9.14 -6.76
CA ASP A 93 5.66 -10.28 -6.98
C ASP A 93 4.19 -9.99 -6.66
N ASN A 94 3.73 -8.76 -6.85
CA ASN A 94 2.33 -8.40 -6.65
C ASN A 94 1.55 -8.52 -7.95
N ASP A 95 0.28 -8.86 -7.85
CA ASP A 95 -0.63 -8.81 -8.99
C ASP A 95 -1.32 -7.45 -9.01
N LEU A 96 -0.80 -6.55 -9.82
CA LEU A 96 -1.32 -5.19 -9.98
C LEU A 96 -2.02 -5.01 -11.33
N SER A 97 -2.47 -6.10 -11.94
CA SER A 97 -3.12 -6.05 -13.26
C SER A 97 -4.43 -5.29 -13.26
N ASN A 98 -5.09 -5.18 -12.10
CA ASN A 98 -6.31 -4.39 -11.94
C ASN A 98 -6.06 -2.93 -11.56
N VAL A 99 -4.80 -2.52 -11.49
CA VAL A 99 -4.41 -1.19 -11.01
C VAL A 99 -3.89 -0.36 -12.17
N GLU A 100 -4.37 0.86 -12.31
CA GLU A 100 -3.93 1.75 -13.38
C GLU A 100 -2.49 2.21 -13.17
N ARG A 101 -2.13 2.59 -11.93
CA ARG A 101 -0.77 2.97 -11.56
C ARG A 101 -0.34 2.25 -10.29
N ALA A 102 0.86 1.69 -10.31
CA ALA A 102 1.37 0.97 -9.13
C ALA A 102 1.73 1.92 -8.00
N VAL A 103 2.43 3.03 -8.30
CA VAL A 103 3.00 3.92 -7.28
C VAL A 103 2.85 5.37 -7.71
N ALA A 104 2.52 6.22 -6.75
CA ALA A 104 2.65 7.66 -6.88
C ALA A 104 3.48 8.20 -5.72
N LEU A 105 4.40 9.09 -6.02
CA LEU A 105 5.29 9.70 -5.03
C LEU A 105 4.85 11.15 -4.79
N GLY A 106 4.68 11.50 -3.53
CA GLY A 106 4.39 12.88 -3.14
C GLY A 106 5.59 13.80 -3.32
N ASP A 107 5.36 15.07 -3.12
CA ASP A 107 6.40 16.10 -3.25
C ASP A 107 7.55 15.81 -2.29
N GLY A 108 8.77 15.87 -2.79
CA GLY A 108 9.96 15.65 -1.99
C GLY A 108 10.34 14.19 -1.78
N VAL A 109 9.52 13.23 -2.19
CA VAL A 109 9.88 11.81 -2.13
C VAL A 109 10.80 11.48 -3.31
N PRO A 110 12.02 10.98 -3.07
CA PRO A 110 12.93 10.69 -4.17
C PRO A 110 12.44 9.52 -5.02
N ALA A 111 12.79 9.54 -6.31
CA ALA A 111 12.38 8.51 -7.26
C ALA A 111 12.82 7.10 -6.85
N GLY A 112 13.95 6.99 -6.17
CA GLY A 112 14.47 5.71 -5.69
C GLY A 112 13.86 5.21 -4.39
N ALA A 113 12.89 5.93 -3.80
CA ALA A 113 12.26 5.52 -2.55
C ALA A 113 11.51 4.20 -2.67
N VAL A 114 10.98 3.91 -3.85
CA VAL A 114 10.25 2.67 -4.13
C VAL A 114 10.91 1.95 -5.31
N ARG A 115 11.20 0.67 -5.10
CA ARG A 115 11.71 -0.21 -6.17
C ARG A 115 10.61 -1.22 -6.50
N LYS A 116 10.50 -1.53 -7.79
CA LYS A 116 9.52 -2.51 -8.29
C LYS A 116 10.28 -3.69 -8.91
N ASP A 117 9.85 -4.89 -8.60
CA ASP A 117 10.44 -6.09 -9.15
C ASP A 117 9.37 -7.16 -9.37
N ASN A 118 9.27 -7.62 -10.60
CA ASN A 118 8.42 -8.76 -10.98
C ASN A 118 6.95 -8.61 -10.58
N ASN A 119 6.41 -7.41 -10.68
CA ASN A 119 4.97 -7.22 -10.49
C ASN A 119 4.25 -7.42 -11.82
N LEU A 120 3.06 -7.99 -11.76
CA LEU A 120 2.16 -8.07 -12.90
C LEU A 120 1.42 -6.73 -13.00
N GLU A 121 1.68 -5.99 -14.04
CA GLU A 121 1.07 -4.66 -14.26
C GLU A 121 0.26 -4.57 -15.54
#